data_7fa3d3f92c0d3b7a3301718df89fd0d5
#
_entry.id   7fa3d3f92c0d3b7a3301718df89fd0d5
#
_cell.length_a   1.000
_cell.length_b   1.000
_cell.length_c   1.000
_cell.angle_alpha   90.00
_cell.angle_beta   90.00
_cell.angle_gamma   90.00
#
_symmetry.space_group_name_H-M   'P 1'
#
loop_
_entity.id
_entity.type
_entity.pdbx_description
1 polymer ?
#
loop_
_entity_poly.entity_id
_entity_poly.type
_entity_poly.pdbx_seq_one_letter_code
_entity_poly.pdbx_strand_id
1 'polypeptide(L)'
;LLIDILTRLRTEQDSYYLLFNELLHARVLYEKSMYQECFQVLKKVKEKAVYYENHFALLVAQRLELNYLLTLDFEDMDEQKLLNKQYKMNNTLKSIRQLNEQSSLYELLKYRMINRGASRSLEETQKLDDLVTSEISIVASAGVENFEIKKNHQLFQANYFITVGDYKAAFNSFVELNKLFEENSHLWNNP
;
A
#
# COMPACT_ATOMS: atom_id res chain seq x y z
N LEU A 1 -20.44 -19.39 -13.07
CA LEU A 1 -20.82 -20.21 -11.89
C LEU A 1 -19.61 -20.59 -11.02
N LEU A 2 -18.55 -21.24 -11.57
CA LEU A 2 -17.35 -21.61 -10.78
C LEU A 2 -16.58 -20.38 -10.28
N ILE A 3 -16.37 -19.40 -11.15
CA ILE A 3 -15.72 -18.12 -10.79
C ILE A 3 -16.51 -17.38 -9.71
N ASP A 4 -17.85 -17.35 -9.78
CA ASP A 4 -18.69 -16.70 -8.78
C ASP A 4 -18.58 -17.37 -7.41
N ILE A 5 -18.49 -18.71 -7.38
CA ILE A 5 -18.28 -19.47 -6.15
C ILE A 5 -16.89 -19.18 -5.57
N LEU A 6 -15.85 -19.21 -6.39
CA LEU A 6 -14.48 -18.91 -5.98
C LEU A 6 -14.33 -17.46 -5.48
N THR A 7 -15.01 -16.50 -6.13
CA THR A 7 -15.03 -15.10 -5.69
C THR A 7 -15.67 -14.97 -4.31
N ARG A 8 -16.81 -15.64 -4.06
CA ARG A 8 -17.48 -15.62 -2.75
C ARG A 8 -16.60 -16.22 -1.66
N LEU A 9 -15.97 -17.36 -1.91
CA LEU A 9 -15.05 -18.00 -0.96
C LEU A 9 -13.86 -17.11 -0.64
N ARG A 10 -13.28 -16.43 -1.63
CA ARG A 10 -12.18 -15.48 -1.43
C ARG A 10 -12.59 -14.21 -0.69
N THR A 11 -13.82 -13.74 -0.89
CA THR A 11 -14.33 -12.54 -0.20
C THR A 11 -14.36 -12.70 1.32
N GLU A 12 -14.47 -13.92 1.81
CA GLU A 12 -14.47 -14.23 3.26
C GLU A 12 -13.07 -14.42 3.83
N GLN A 13 -12.07 -14.70 3.00
CA GLN A 13 -10.72 -15.11 3.43
C GLN A 13 -9.65 -14.06 3.16
N ASP A 14 -9.86 -13.15 2.21
CA ASP A 14 -8.87 -12.17 1.77
C ASP A 14 -9.28 -10.77 2.25
N SER A 15 -8.40 -10.13 3.02
CA SER A 15 -8.63 -8.78 3.57
C SER A 15 -8.90 -7.73 2.48
N TYR A 16 -8.32 -7.87 1.30
CA TYR A 16 -8.56 -6.99 0.15
C TYR A 16 -10.03 -7.06 -0.28
N TYR A 17 -10.53 -8.27 -0.57
CA TYR A 17 -11.93 -8.47 -0.98
C TYR A 17 -12.91 -8.09 0.11
N LEU A 18 -12.60 -8.42 1.37
CA LEU A 18 -13.43 -8.05 2.52
C LEU A 18 -13.61 -6.53 2.61
N LEU A 19 -12.52 -5.77 2.53
CA LEU A 19 -12.57 -4.30 2.64
C LEU A 19 -13.39 -3.67 1.49
N PHE A 20 -13.18 -4.11 0.26
CA PHE A 20 -13.93 -3.56 -0.88
C PHE A 20 -15.41 -3.99 -0.87
N ASN A 21 -15.73 -5.18 -0.38
CA ASN A 21 -17.12 -5.60 -0.18
C ASN A 21 -17.82 -4.76 0.90
N GLU A 22 -17.16 -4.48 2.02
CA GLU A 22 -17.69 -3.59 3.07
C GLU A 22 -17.88 -2.15 2.54
N LEU A 23 -17.02 -1.65 1.66
CA LEU A 23 -17.21 -0.35 0.99
C LEU A 23 -18.45 -0.32 0.09
N LEU A 24 -18.70 -1.38 -0.68
CA LEU A 24 -19.92 -1.53 -1.46
C LEU A 24 -21.16 -1.59 -0.56
N HIS A 25 -21.09 -2.32 0.55
CA HIS A 25 -22.16 -2.38 1.54
C HIS A 25 -22.47 -0.99 2.13
N ALA A 26 -21.43 -0.23 2.51
CA ALA A 26 -21.61 1.14 3.00
C ALA A 26 -22.34 2.02 1.98
N ARG A 27 -22.01 1.88 0.70
CA ARG A 27 -22.70 2.60 -0.39
C ARG A 27 -24.17 2.23 -0.48
N VAL A 28 -24.50 0.95 -0.43
CA VAL A 28 -25.91 0.49 -0.45
C VAL A 28 -26.68 1.03 0.75
N LEU A 29 -26.09 1.02 1.94
CA LEU A 29 -26.71 1.59 3.15
C LEU A 29 -27.02 3.08 2.96
N TYR A 30 -26.07 3.84 2.40
CA TYR A 30 -26.27 5.25 2.12
C TYR A 30 -27.43 5.48 1.13
N GLU A 31 -27.50 4.70 0.04
CA GLU A 31 -28.58 4.77 -0.97
C GLU A 31 -29.97 4.41 -0.38
N LYS A 32 -29.98 3.65 0.72
CA LYS A 32 -31.20 3.31 1.49
C LYS A 32 -31.49 4.28 2.64
N SER A 33 -30.79 5.41 2.71
CA SER A 33 -30.91 6.41 3.78
C SER A 33 -30.60 5.86 5.19
N MET A 34 -29.85 4.76 5.28
CA MET A 34 -29.37 4.18 6.52
C MET A 34 -28.02 4.81 6.88
N TYR A 35 -28.03 6.11 7.18
CA TYR A 35 -26.80 6.90 7.30
C TYR A 35 -25.94 6.50 8.51
N GLN A 36 -26.55 6.22 9.65
CA GLN A 36 -25.83 5.85 10.87
C GLN A 36 -25.06 4.54 10.66
N GLU A 37 -25.72 3.53 10.12
CA GLU A 37 -25.12 2.23 9.79
C GLU A 37 -24.01 2.39 8.74
N CYS A 38 -24.25 3.20 7.72
CA CYS A 38 -23.23 3.53 6.70
C CYS A 38 -21.96 4.08 7.31
N PHE A 39 -22.06 5.12 8.17
CA PHE A 39 -20.88 5.70 8.83
C PHE A 39 -20.20 4.73 9.81
N GLN A 40 -20.95 3.86 10.47
CA GLN A 40 -20.37 2.79 11.30
C GLN A 40 -19.56 1.80 10.46
N VAL A 41 -20.07 1.39 9.30
CA VAL A 41 -19.35 0.50 8.37
C VAL A 41 -18.09 1.21 7.86
N LEU A 42 -18.18 2.46 7.39
CA LEU A 42 -17.02 3.22 6.92
C LEU A 42 -15.95 3.39 8.01
N LYS A 43 -16.35 3.59 9.27
CA LYS A 43 -15.42 3.64 10.40
C LYS A 43 -14.66 2.33 10.56
N LYS A 44 -15.37 1.19 10.57
CA LYS A 44 -14.76 -0.15 10.66
C LYS A 44 -13.82 -0.44 9.49
N VAL A 45 -14.24 -0.07 8.27
CA VAL A 45 -13.38 -0.23 7.08
C VAL A 45 -12.09 0.56 7.23
N LYS A 46 -12.14 1.80 7.70
CA LYS A 46 -10.94 2.63 7.91
C LYS A 46 -10.01 2.01 8.96
N GLU A 47 -10.54 1.49 10.06
CA GLU A 47 -9.76 0.82 11.11
C GLU A 47 -9.07 -0.44 10.57
N LYS A 48 -9.80 -1.30 9.86
CA LYS A 48 -9.25 -2.50 9.21
C LYS A 48 -8.25 -2.15 8.10
N ALA A 49 -8.54 -1.13 7.28
CA ALA A 49 -7.66 -0.70 6.20
C ALA A 49 -6.31 -0.18 6.74
N VAL A 50 -6.31 0.50 7.89
CA VAL A 50 -5.08 0.88 8.59
C VAL A 50 -4.35 -0.35 9.13
N TYR A 51 -5.05 -1.29 9.73
CA TYR A 51 -4.45 -2.52 10.28
C TYR A 51 -3.79 -3.39 9.21
N TYR A 52 -4.40 -3.50 8.01
CA TYR A 52 -3.86 -4.23 6.87
C TYR A 52 -3.00 -3.38 5.92
N GLU A 53 -2.70 -2.15 6.29
CA GLU A 53 -1.99 -1.17 5.45
C GLU A 53 -2.57 -1.01 4.02
N ASN A 54 -3.87 -1.28 3.85
CA ASN A 54 -4.55 -1.12 2.57
C ASN A 54 -4.92 0.36 2.32
N HIS A 55 -3.95 1.14 1.85
CA HIS A 55 -4.11 2.57 1.62
C HIS A 55 -5.16 2.90 0.56
N PHE A 56 -5.41 2.02 -0.41
CA PHE A 56 -6.45 2.24 -1.43
C PHE A 56 -7.84 2.13 -0.84
N ALA A 57 -8.13 1.08 -0.06
CA ALA A 57 -9.41 0.96 0.63
C ALA A 57 -9.61 2.09 1.65
N LEU A 58 -8.54 2.49 2.37
CA LEU A 58 -8.57 3.63 3.29
C LEU A 58 -8.93 4.93 2.58
N LEU A 59 -8.30 5.22 1.42
CA LEU A 59 -8.58 6.41 0.63
C LEU A 59 -10.02 6.44 0.14
N VAL A 60 -10.53 5.31 -0.37
CA VAL A 60 -11.92 5.20 -0.83
C VAL A 60 -12.90 5.43 0.32
N ALA A 61 -12.67 4.81 1.49
CA ALA A 61 -13.50 5.00 2.67
C ALA A 61 -13.53 6.46 3.15
N GLN A 62 -12.36 7.12 3.21
CA GLN A 62 -12.22 8.53 3.58
C GLN A 62 -12.96 9.44 2.58
N ARG A 63 -12.87 9.15 1.28
CA ARG A 63 -13.52 9.95 0.23
C ARG A 63 -15.04 9.78 0.25
N LEU A 64 -15.53 8.56 0.42
CA LEU A 64 -16.97 8.30 0.56
C LEU A 64 -17.52 9.02 1.80
N GLU A 65 -16.85 8.94 2.93
CA GLU A 65 -17.25 9.63 4.16
C GLU A 65 -17.39 11.14 3.94
N LEU A 66 -16.39 11.79 3.31
CA LEU A 66 -16.44 13.22 3.04
C LEU A 66 -17.55 13.59 2.05
N ASN A 67 -17.78 12.77 1.00
CA ASN A 67 -18.86 13.01 0.04
C ASN A 67 -20.23 12.89 0.70
N TYR A 68 -20.43 11.91 1.58
CA TYR A 68 -21.70 11.71 2.27
C TYR A 68 -21.95 12.81 3.30
N LEU A 69 -20.93 13.24 4.04
CA LEU A 69 -21.03 14.39 4.94
C LEU A 69 -21.38 15.67 4.20
N LEU A 70 -20.79 15.91 3.01
CA LEU A 70 -21.12 17.06 2.17
C LEU A 70 -22.60 17.03 1.74
N THR A 71 -23.12 15.87 1.35
CA THR A 71 -24.52 15.72 0.91
C THR A 71 -25.51 15.87 2.07
N LEU A 72 -25.07 15.65 3.30
CA LEU A 72 -25.86 15.83 4.53
C LEU A 72 -25.55 17.17 5.21
N ASP A 73 -25.06 18.18 4.47
CA ASP A 73 -24.75 19.53 4.96
C ASP A 73 -23.86 19.57 6.20
N PHE A 74 -22.96 18.55 6.35
CA PHE A 74 -22.02 18.42 7.45
C PHE A 74 -22.67 18.39 8.84
N GLU A 75 -23.83 17.76 8.97
CA GLU A 75 -24.52 17.59 10.25
C GLU A 75 -23.54 17.10 11.35
N ASP A 76 -23.54 17.73 12.52
CA ASP A 76 -22.66 17.47 13.66
C ASP A 76 -21.12 17.63 13.40
N MET A 77 -20.74 18.32 12.31
CA MET A 77 -19.36 18.54 11.92
C MET A 77 -18.93 19.99 12.20
N ASP A 78 -17.85 20.17 12.95
CA ASP A 78 -17.15 21.45 13.04
C ASP A 78 -16.00 21.54 12.03
N GLU A 79 -15.56 22.77 11.74
CA GLU A 79 -14.49 23.04 10.78
C GLU A 79 -13.19 22.31 11.14
N GLN A 80 -12.82 22.23 12.42
CA GLN A 80 -11.59 21.56 12.86
C GLN A 80 -11.64 20.05 12.59
N LYS A 81 -12.78 19.41 12.80
CA LYS A 81 -12.97 17.99 12.47
C LYS A 81 -12.89 17.77 10.95
N LEU A 82 -13.46 18.65 10.15
CA LEU A 82 -13.38 18.58 8.68
C LEU A 82 -11.93 18.71 8.21
N LEU A 83 -11.20 19.71 8.68
CA LEU A 83 -9.78 19.91 8.36
C LEU A 83 -8.95 18.68 8.74
N ASN A 84 -9.20 18.08 9.91
CA ASN A 84 -8.50 16.86 10.33
C ASN A 84 -8.78 15.66 9.41
N LYS A 85 -10.03 15.50 8.92
CA LYS A 85 -10.36 14.46 7.94
C LYS A 85 -9.64 14.68 6.61
N GLN A 86 -9.60 15.91 6.11
CA GLN A 86 -8.87 16.26 4.90
C GLN A 86 -7.36 16.03 5.05
N TYR A 87 -6.78 16.40 6.18
CA TYR A 87 -5.37 16.14 6.48
C TYR A 87 -5.04 14.64 6.48
N LYS A 88 -5.88 13.82 7.14
CA LYS A 88 -5.71 12.36 7.13
C LYS A 88 -5.79 11.78 5.71
N MET A 89 -6.71 12.26 4.88
CA MET A 89 -6.82 11.82 3.49
C MET A 89 -5.57 12.22 2.67
N ASN A 90 -5.05 13.42 2.85
CA ASN A 90 -3.82 13.86 2.20
C ASN A 90 -2.60 13.01 2.60
N ASN A 91 -2.52 12.60 3.87
CA ASN A 91 -1.48 11.68 4.32
C ASN A 91 -1.61 10.30 3.65
N THR A 92 -2.83 9.79 3.50
CA THR A 92 -3.08 8.53 2.77
C THR A 92 -2.63 8.63 1.31
N LEU A 93 -2.94 9.74 0.63
CA LEU A 93 -2.48 10.01 -0.74
C LEU A 93 -0.95 10.06 -0.83
N LYS A 94 -0.29 10.70 0.16
CA LYS A 94 1.17 10.72 0.24
C LYS A 94 1.75 9.31 0.36
N SER A 95 1.18 8.46 1.21
CA SER A 95 1.61 7.06 1.36
C SER A 95 1.45 6.27 0.05
N ILE A 96 0.32 6.41 -0.65
CA ILE A 96 0.08 5.77 -1.95
C ILE A 96 1.12 6.22 -2.97
N ARG A 97 1.41 7.52 -3.02
CA ARG A 97 2.42 8.07 -3.95
C ARG A 97 3.79 7.49 -3.67
N GLN A 98 4.23 7.44 -2.42
CA GLN A 98 5.53 6.87 -2.03
C GLN A 98 5.64 5.39 -2.38
N LEU A 99 4.59 4.60 -2.13
CA LEU A 99 4.52 3.20 -2.54
C LEU A 99 4.68 3.04 -4.05
N ASN A 100 3.98 3.86 -4.84
CA ASN A 100 4.05 3.81 -6.30
C ASN A 100 5.44 4.20 -6.81
N GLU A 101 6.05 5.26 -6.27
CA GLU A 101 7.40 5.70 -6.65
C GLU A 101 8.43 4.58 -6.37
N GLN A 102 8.36 3.94 -5.21
CA GLN A 102 9.28 2.85 -4.85
C GLN A 102 9.06 1.59 -5.70
N SER A 103 7.79 1.19 -5.92
CA SER A 103 7.47 0.07 -6.80
C SER A 103 8.00 0.29 -8.21
N SER A 104 7.86 1.51 -8.75
CA SER A 104 8.36 1.86 -10.08
C SER A 104 9.88 1.73 -10.20
N LEU A 105 10.63 2.08 -9.16
CA LEU A 105 12.09 1.89 -9.14
C LEU A 105 12.47 0.40 -9.11
N TYR A 106 11.76 -0.39 -8.30
CA TYR A 106 11.98 -1.83 -8.23
C TYR A 106 11.64 -2.52 -9.56
N GLU A 107 10.53 -2.16 -10.19
CA GLU A 107 10.13 -2.65 -11.51
C GLU A 107 11.19 -2.31 -12.57
N LEU A 108 11.72 -1.09 -12.56
CA LEU A 108 12.77 -0.66 -13.49
C LEU A 108 14.07 -1.44 -13.26
N LEU A 109 14.46 -1.67 -12.01
CA LEU A 109 15.60 -2.52 -11.66
C LEU A 109 15.41 -3.94 -12.21
N LYS A 110 14.25 -4.55 -11.95
CA LYS A 110 13.91 -5.90 -12.43
C LYS A 110 13.89 -5.98 -13.96
N TYR A 111 13.32 -4.98 -14.62
CA TYR A 111 13.34 -4.90 -16.08
C TYR A 111 14.77 -4.91 -16.63
N ARG A 112 15.67 -4.11 -16.04
CA ARG A 112 17.09 -4.05 -16.47
C ARG A 112 17.79 -5.39 -16.24
N MET A 113 17.60 -6.02 -15.09
CA MET A 113 18.18 -7.33 -14.78
C MET A 113 17.77 -8.40 -15.81
N ILE A 114 16.46 -8.46 -16.14
CA ILE A 114 15.93 -9.48 -17.06
C ILE A 114 16.38 -9.23 -18.49
N ASN A 115 16.38 -7.98 -18.96
CA ASN A 115 16.58 -7.68 -20.38
C ASN A 115 18.03 -7.34 -20.75
N ARG A 116 18.87 -6.95 -19.78
CA ARG A 116 20.26 -6.52 -20.02
C ARG A 116 21.30 -7.40 -19.34
N GLY A 117 20.91 -8.23 -18.40
CA GLY A 117 21.81 -9.05 -17.60
C GLY A 117 22.63 -8.26 -16.59
N ALA A 118 23.80 -8.79 -16.19
CA ALA A 118 24.70 -8.11 -15.27
C ALA A 118 25.33 -6.87 -15.92
N SER A 119 25.39 -5.78 -15.16
CA SER A 119 26.03 -4.52 -15.59
C SER A 119 27.51 -4.76 -15.92
N ARG A 120 27.93 -4.51 -17.18
CA ARG A 120 29.29 -4.72 -17.66
C ARG A 120 29.97 -3.46 -18.17
N SER A 121 29.24 -2.34 -18.33
CA SER A 121 29.79 -1.08 -18.79
C SER A 121 29.71 -0.02 -17.70
N LEU A 122 30.60 0.98 -17.79
CA LEU A 122 30.65 2.10 -16.85
C LEU A 122 29.34 2.91 -16.88
N GLU A 123 28.75 3.07 -18.08
CA GLU A 123 27.48 3.78 -18.26
C GLU A 123 26.30 3.02 -17.63
N GLU A 124 26.29 1.70 -17.72
CA GLU A 124 25.26 0.86 -17.09
C GLU A 124 25.37 0.91 -15.55
N THR A 125 26.60 0.92 -15.01
CA THR A 125 26.85 1.08 -13.58
C THR A 125 26.36 2.43 -13.08
N GLN A 126 26.66 3.54 -13.78
CA GLN A 126 26.15 4.86 -13.41
C GLN A 126 24.61 4.93 -13.39
N LYS A 127 23.95 4.36 -14.41
CA LYS A 127 22.49 4.28 -14.45
C LYS A 127 21.90 3.44 -13.31
N LEU A 128 22.65 2.46 -12.81
CA LEU A 128 22.26 1.66 -11.68
C LEU A 128 22.42 2.43 -10.37
N ASP A 129 23.51 3.17 -10.21
CA ASP A 129 23.78 4.02 -9.05
C ASP A 129 22.74 5.16 -8.93
N ASP A 130 22.27 5.71 -10.05
CA ASP A 130 21.16 6.69 -10.06
C ASP A 130 19.86 6.09 -9.49
N LEU A 131 19.56 4.83 -9.82
CA LEU A 131 18.40 4.14 -9.23
C LEU A 131 18.54 3.94 -7.73
N VAL A 132 19.73 3.53 -7.27
CA VAL A 132 20.01 3.33 -5.84
C VAL A 132 19.88 4.64 -5.08
N THR A 133 20.44 5.73 -5.61
CA THR A 133 20.34 7.06 -5.01
C THR A 133 18.88 7.51 -4.90
N SER A 134 18.10 7.29 -5.95
CA SER A 134 16.65 7.61 -5.96
C SER A 134 15.89 6.77 -4.93
N GLU A 135 16.18 5.49 -4.83
CA GLU A 135 15.54 4.58 -3.88
C GLU A 135 15.84 4.97 -2.44
N ILE A 136 17.09 5.23 -2.10
CA ILE A 136 17.50 5.70 -0.76
C ILE A 136 16.78 7.01 -0.41
N SER A 137 16.65 7.93 -1.36
CA SER A 137 15.94 9.20 -1.14
C SER A 137 14.46 9.00 -0.80
N ILE A 138 13.78 8.07 -1.48
CA ILE A 138 12.38 7.73 -1.20
C ILE A 138 12.25 7.12 0.20
N VAL A 139 13.08 6.14 0.52
CA VAL A 139 13.04 5.48 1.84
C VAL A 139 13.33 6.48 2.98
N ALA A 140 14.29 7.37 2.79
CA ALA A 140 14.61 8.40 3.78
C ALA A 140 13.48 9.43 3.97
N SER A 141 12.70 9.71 2.92
CA SER A 141 11.55 10.64 2.96
C SER A 141 10.25 9.99 3.43
N ALA A 142 10.16 8.66 3.33
CA ALA A 142 9.03 7.92 3.85
C ALA A 142 9.07 7.97 5.38
N GLY A 143 8.00 8.37 6.01
CA GLY A 143 7.83 8.27 7.47
C GLY A 143 7.62 6.81 7.92
N VAL A 144 8.48 6.06 7.59
CA VAL A 144 9.11 4.76 7.80
C VAL A 144 8.37 3.56 8.41
N GLU A 145 7.09 3.51 8.59
CA GLU A 145 6.51 2.29 9.21
C GLU A 145 5.70 1.39 8.26
N ASN A 146 5.69 1.66 6.97
CA ASN A 146 4.92 0.88 6.01
C ASN A 146 5.65 -0.42 5.63
N PHE A 147 5.01 -1.57 5.86
CA PHE A 147 5.53 -2.89 5.52
C PHE A 147 5.89 -3.04 4.03
N GLU A 148 5.01 -2.58 3.13
CA GLU A 148 5.25 -2.67 1.68
C GLU A 148 6.48 -1.86 1.24
N ILE A 149 6.72 -0.69 1.82
CA ILE A 149 7.91 0.12 1.56
C ILE A 149 9.17 -0.62 2.04
N LYS A 150 9.16 -1.14 3.27
CA LYS A 150 10.28 -1.92 3.81
C LYS A 150 10.56 -3.17 2.99
N LYS A 151 9.51 -3.89 2.61
CA LYS A 151 9.60 -5.08 1.75
C LYS A 151 10.24 -4.75 0.39
N ASN A 152 9.73 -3.73 -0.29
CA ASN A 152 10.24 -3.31 -1.59
C ASN A 152 11.69 -2.81 -1.50
N HIS A 153 12.05 -2.12 -0.42
CA HIS A 153 13.43 -1.72 -0.14
C HIS A 153 14.36 -2.94 -0.07
N GLN A 154 14.03 -3.92 0.75
CA GLN A 154 14.87 -5.12 0.89
C GLN A 154 14.95 -5.92 -0.42
N LEU A 155 13.85 -6.03 -1.16
CA LEU A 155 13.84 -6.66 -2.49
C LEU A 155 14.69 -5.89 -3.50
N PHE A 156 14.64 -4.56 -3.48
CA PHE A 156 15.47 -3.72 -4.34
C PHE A 156 16.95 -3.93 -4.02
N GLN A 157 17.34 -3.84 -2.74
CA GLN A 157 18.71 -4.05 -2.28
C GLN A 157 19.24 -5.44 -2.66
N ALA A 158 18.48 -6.51 -2.39
CA ALA A 158 18.86 -7.87 -2.73
C ALA A 158 19.13 -8.01 -4.23
N ASN A 159 18.24 -7.51 -5.09
CA ASN A 159 18.39 -7.59 -6.54
C ASN A 159 19.54 -6.71 -7.06
N TYR A 160 19.74 -5.52 -6.48
CA TYR A 160 20.89 -4.68 -6.80
C TYR A 160 22.20 -5.42 -6.51
N PHE A 161 22.38 -5.97 -5.29
CA PHE A 161 23.59 -6.67 -4.89
C PHE A 161 23.85 -7.93 -5.74
N ILE A 162 22.79 -8.66 -6.15
CA ILE A 162 22.94 -9.75 -7.13
C ILE A 162 23.49 -9.22 -8.46
N THR A 163 23.00 -8.08 -8.93
CA THR A 163 23.40 -7.50 -10.21
C THR A 163 24.87 -7.06 -10.22
N VAL A 164 25.37 -6.55 -9.10
CA VAL A 164 26.78 -6.14 -8.95
C VAL A 164 27.69 -7.26 -8.47
N GLY A 165 27.17 -8.46 -8.20
CA GLY A 165 27.92 -9.65 -7.78
C GLY A 165 28.28 -9.71 -6.30
N ASP A 166 27.71 -8.83 -5.46
CA ASP A 166 27.88 -8.89 -3.99
C ASP A 166 26.82 -9.81 -3.36
N TYR A 167 27.06 -11.12 -3.50
CA TYR A 167 26.14 -12.13 -2.98
C TYR A 167 26.03 -12.14 -1.46
N LYS A 168 27.04 -11.65 -0.73
CA LYS A 168 26.99 -11.56 0.73
C LYS A 168 26.01 -10.46 1.17
N ALA A 169 26.09 -9.30 0.56
CA ALA A 169 25.13 -8.21 0.81
C ALA A 169 23.72 -8.60 0.39
N ALA A 170 23.56 -9.27 -0.76
CA ALA A 170 22.28 -9.81 -1.20
C ALA A 170 21.67 -10.77 -0.18
N PHE A 171 22.46 -11.69 0.35
CA PHE A 171 22.03 -12.64 1.38
C PHE A 171 21.54 -11.91 2.64
N ASN A 172 22.28 -10.91 3.11
CA ASN A 172 21.88 -10.12 4.27
C ASN A 172 20.53 -9.41 4.03
N SER A 173 20.30 -8.84 2.84
CA SER A 173 19.01 -8.25 2.49
C SER A 173 17.86 -9.26 2.52
N PHE A 174 18.08 -10.49 2.09
CA PHE A 174 17.06 -11.56 2.21
C PHE A 174 16.81 -11.99 3.66
N VAL A 175 17.84 -11.99 4.51
CA VAL A 175 17.68 -12.26 5.96
C VAL A 175 16.82 -11.19 6.61
N GLU A 176 17.09 -9.91 6.33
CA GLU A 176 16.26 -8.81 6.84
C GLU A 176 14.82 -8.85 6.27
N LEU A 177 14.66 -9.23 5.01
CA LEU A 177 13.34 -9.44 4.40
C LEU A 177 12.56 -10.54 5.11
N ASN A 178 13.22 -11.69 5.39
CA ASN A 178 12.56 -12.80 6.10
C ASN A 178 12.12 -12.37 7.51
N LYS A 179 12.98 -11.67 8.25
CA LYS A 179 12.65 -11.12 9.56
C LYS A 179 11.44 -10.16 9.48
N LEU A 180 11.41 -9.29 8.47
CA LEU A 180 10.28 -8.38 8.24
C LEU A 180 8.97 -9.15 8.03
N PHE A 181 8.99 -10.26 7.29
CA PHE A 181 7.82 -11.13 7.11
C PHE A 181 7.39 -11.81 8.41
N GLU A 182 8.32 -12.32 9.20
CA GLU A 182 8.02 -12.96 10.49
C GLU A 182 7.37 -11.97 11.47
N GLU A 183 7.89 -10.75 11.55
CA GLU A 183 7.37 -9.68 12.42
C GLU A 183 5.99 -9.16 11.99
N ASN A 184 5.62 -9.29 10.71
CA ASN A 184 4.42 -8.73 10.14
C ASN A 184 3.52 -9.79 9.47
N SER A 185 3.40 -10.97 10.10
CA SER A 185 2.66 -12.11 9.55
C SER A 185 1.20 -11.79 9.19
N HIS A 186 0.55 -10.87 9.89
CA HIS A 186 -0.83 -10.44 9.64
C HIS A 186 -1.01 -9.65 8.33
N LEU A 187 0.08 -9.12 7.73
CA LEU A 187 0.03 -8.34 6.49
C LEU A 187 0.20 -9.20 5.23
N TRP A 188 0.82 -10.37 5.32
CA TRP A 188 1.09 -11.21 4.16
C TRP A 188 0.54 -12.63 4.26
N ASN A 189 0.30 -13.13 5.47
CA ASN A 189 -0.24 -14.47 5.72
C ASN A 189 -1.74 -14.41 6.00
N ASN A 190 -2.47 -13.63 5.20
CA ASN A 190 -3.92 -13.69 5.21
C ASN A 190 -4.37 -14.86 4.35
N PRO A 191 -5.10 -15.83 4.94
CA PRO A 191 -5.58 -16.99 4.19
C PRO A 191 -6.53 -16.62 3.07
#